data_48b3fa33d0e5068ebd2cb2fabc001e56
#
_entry.id   48b3fa33d0e5068ebd2cb2fabc001e56
#
_cell.length_a   1.000
_cell.length_b   1.000
_cell.length_c   1.000
_cell.angle_alpha   90.00
_cell.angle_beta   90.00
_cell.angle_gamma   90.00
#
_symmetry.space_group_name_H-M   'P 1'
#
loop_
_entity.id
_entity.type
_entity.pdbx_description
1 polymer ?
#
loop_
_entity_poly.entity_id
_entity_poly.type
_entity_poly.pdbx_seq_one_letter_code
_entity_poly.pdbx_strand_id
1 'polypeptide(L)'
;AVVLLFRTAARMEAAYGLSITVTMLMTTFLLTVYLFKRKKRRIAAVVIGLVFAFIELFFFVSSLTKFFKGGYFAVLIAAALFIVMLSWYLGTQVERMQGVPLKMRQYLPILQALRQDASVPQICENLVYITNNSDPEYMDRDILYSILDKGPKRASAYWFIHIQVTDEPFTSDYSVESYGTDYVFFVTIRLGFKVPQRVNVYLRQIISDLVATGALPQQVRKYSIYKNATTGSFRFYHIRKTLAPESDISHLQKLAVRLKYRIRKMAGSPDKWYGLENSNLVIEYVPLFIRSKHFNPFVKTK
;
A
#
# COMPACT_ATOMS: atom_id res chain seq x y z
N ALA A 1 15.32 -21.72 16.71
CA ALA A 1 15.03 -22.00 15.30
C ALA A 1 16.31 -22.40 14.54
N VAL A 2 17.40 -21.58 14.49
CA VAL A 2 18.63 -21.82 13.71
C VAL A 2 19.32 -23.12 14.10
N VAL A 3 19.54 -23.37 15.40
CA VAL A 3 20.17 -24.63 15.90
C VAL A 3 19.39 -25.87 15.50
N LEU A 4 18.05 -25.80 15.56
CA LEU A 4 17.19 -26.92 15.15
C LEU A 4 17.24 -27.18 13.65
N LEU A 5 17.42 -26.12 12.84
CA LEU A 5 17.48 -26.21 11.39
C LEU A 5 18.82 -26.82 10.91
N PHE A 6 19.93 -26.32 11.43
CA PHE A 6 21.27 -26.71 10.96
C PHE A 6 21.85 -27.94 11.67
N ARG A 7 21.47 -28.19 12.92
CA ARG A 7 21.92 -29.31 13.78
C ARG A 7 23.41 -29.44 14.01
N THR A 8 24.28 -29.02 13.08
CA THR A 8 25.74 -29.08 13.18
C THR A 8 26.38 -27.75 12.81
N ALA A 9 27.49 -27.41 13.49
CA ALA A 9 28.26 -26.21 13.21
C ALA A 9 28.79 -26.17 11.76
N ALA A 10 29.22 -27.31 11.22
CA ALA A 10 29.73 -27.40 9.85
C ALA A 10 28.68 -27.02 8.78
N ARG A 11 27.40 -27.39 8.99
CA ARG A 11 26.30 -26.99 8.09
C ARG A 11 26.01 -25.51 8.16
N MET A 12 26.06 -24.93 9.36
CA MET A 12 25.87 -23.50 9.57
C MET A 12 27.00 -22.71 8.92
N GLU A 13 28.27 -23.15 9.10
CA GLU A 13 29.43 -22.56 8.45
C GLU A 13 29.32 -22.56 6.91
N ALA A 14 28.89 -23.68 6.33
CA ALA A 14 28.73 -23.80 4.88
C ALA A 14 27.64 -22.87 4.33
N ALA A 15 26.50 -22.75 5.02
CA ALA A 15 25.42 -21.83 4.63
C ALA A 15 25.84 -20.35 4.78
N TYR A 16 26.52 -20.03 5.88
CA TYR A 16 27.02 -18.69 6.16
C TYR A 16 28.08 -18.27 5.14
N GLY A 17 29.07 -19.13 4.87
CA GLY A 17 30.14 -18.86 3.91
C GLY A 17 29.59 -18.59 2.50
N LEU A 18 28.61 -19.40 2.04
CA LEU A 18 27.97 -19.17 0.75
C LEU A 18 27.19 -17.84 0.71
N SER A 19 26.46 -17.52 1.76
CA SER A 19 25.70 -16.27 1.84
C SER A 19 26.58 -15.03 1.81
N ILE A 20 27.71 -15.05 2.53
CA ILE A 20 28.67 -13.94 2.56
C ILE A 20 29.29 -13.75 1.18
N THR A 21 29.78 -14.80 0.55
CA THR A 21 30.45 -14.68 -0.76
C THR A 21 29.53 -14.14 -1.84
N VAL A 22 28.25 -14.57 -1.86
CA VAL A 22 27.24 -13.97 -2.76
C VAL A 22 27.01 -12.50 -2.45
N THR A 23 26.91 -12.13 -1.17
CA THR A 23 26.70 -10.73 -0.77
C THR A 23 27.90 -9.85 -1.15
N MET A 24 29.13 -10.34 -0.99
CA MET A 24 30.35 -9.62 -1.40
C MET A 24 30.33 -9.38 -2.92
N LEU A 25 30.11 -10.39 -3.74
CA LEU A 25 29.99 -10.26 -5.18
C LEU A 25 28.93 -9.22 -5.61
N MET A 26 27.74 -9.27 -4.98
CA MET A 26 26.71 -8.28 -5.26
C MET A 26 27.10 -6.87 -4.85
N THR A 27 27.76 -6.71 -3.69
CA THR A 27 28.24 -5.41 -3.22
C THR A 27 29.29 -4.82 -4.15
N THR A 28 30.27 -5.63 -4.58
CA THR A 28 31.29 -5.23 -5.55
C THR A 28 30.67 -4.86 -6.91
N PHE A 29 29.71 -5.63 -7.38
CA PHE A 29 28.98 -5.30 -8.60
C PHE A 29 28.23 -3.95 -8.50
N LEU A 30 27.46 -3.76 -7.44
CA LEU A 30 26.70 -2.53 -7.23
C LEU A 30 27.61 -1.32 -7.07
N LEU A 31 28.69 -1.46 -6.31
CA LEU A 31 29.69 -0.40 -6.12
C LEU A 31 30.37 -0.03 -7.43
N THR A 32 30.73 -1.03 -8.24
CA THR A 32 31.34 -0.80 -9.57
C THR A 32 30.37 -0.04 -10.47
N VAL A 33 29.08 -0.44 -10.55
CA VAL A 33 28.05 0.25 -11.32
C VAL A 33 27.84 1.68 -10.82
N TYR A 34 27.80 1.88 -9.52
CA TYR A 34 27.68 3.21 -8.92
C TYR A 34 28.83 4.14 -9.28
N LEU A 35 30.08 3.67 -9.11
CA LEU A 35 31.28 4.42 -9.46
C LEU A 35 31.37 4.69 -10.97
N PHE A 36 30.98 3.72 -11.80
CA PHE A 36 30.95 3.88 -13.26
C PHE A 36 29.97 4.99 -13.70
N LYS A 37 28.82 5.12 -13.07
CA LYS A 37 27.84 6.20 -13.33
C LYS A 37 28.38 7.58 -12.93
N ARG A 38 29.27 7.67 -11.96
CA ARG A 38 29.91 8.92 -11.49
C ARG A 38 31.03 9.42 -12.43
N LYS A 39 30.86 9.47 -13.70
CA LYS A 39 31.66 10.01 -14.82
C LYS A 39 33.17 10.29 -14.64
N LYS A 40 33.70 10.60 -13.44
CA LYS A 40 35.10 11.10 -13.23
C LYS A 40 36.20 10.03 -13.27
N ARG A 41 35.95 8.73 -13.01
CA ARG A 41 37.00 7.68 -12.93
C ARG A 41 36.46 6.30 -13.38
N ARG A 42 35.85 6.23 -14.55
CA ARG A 42 35.23 5.00 -15.06
C ARG A 42 36.18 3.81 -15.17
N ILE A 43 37.38 4.07 -15.72
CA ILE A 43 38.39 3.02 -15.94
C ILE A 43 38.86 2.47 -14.59
N ALA A 44 39.18 3.34 -13.63
CA ALA A 44 39.58 2.93 -12.28
C ALA A 44 38.47 2.11 -11.58
N ALA A 45 37.20 2.51 -11.71
CA ALA A 45 36.09 1.77 -11.15
C ALA A 45 35.97 0.35 -11.70
N VAL A 46 36.15 0.18 -13.02
CA VAL A 46 36.11 -1.14 -13.67
C VAL A 46 37.30 -1.99 -13.26
N VAL A 47 38.52 -1.43 -13.23
CA VAL A 47 39.73 -2.17 -12.85
C VAL A 47 39.65 -2.63 -11.39
N ILE A 48 39.26 -1.75 -10.47
CA ILE A 48 39.07 -2.09 -9.05
C ILE A 48 37.98 -3.15 -8.91
N GLY A 49 36.83 -2.97 -9.57
CA GLY A 49 35.73 -3.94 -9.57
C GLY A 49 36.14 -5.31 -10.07
N LEU A 50 36.93 -5.40 -11.14
CA LEU A 50 37.42 -6.68 -11.68
C LEU A 50 38.41 -7.37 -10.74
N VAL A 51 39.30 -6.61 -10.09
CA VAL A 51 40.25 -7.18 -9.10
C VAL A 51 39.50 -7.77 -7.92
N PHE A 52 38.57 -7.01 -7.34
CA PHE A 52 37.76 -7.53 -6.21
C PHE A 52 36.88 -8.71 -6.64
N ALA A 53 36.20 -8.60 -7.78
CA ALA A 53 35.36 -9.70 -8.29
C ALA A 53 36.17 -10.98 -8.55
N PHE A 54 37.41 -10.88 -9.01
CA PHE A 54 38.28 -12.05 -9.20
C PHE A 54 38.59 -12.74 -7.87
N ILE A 55 38.96 -11.99 -6.84
CA ILE A 55 39.25 -12.53 -5.51
C ILE A 55 37.97 -13.16 -4.89
N GLU A 56 36.86 -12.45 -4.98
CA GLU A 56 35.57 -12.90 -4.42
C GLU A 56 35.04 -14.14 -5.16
N LEU A 57 35.25 -14.23 -6.47
CA LEU A 57 34.89 -15.41 -7.27
C LEU A 57 35.66 -16.64 -6.82
N PHE A 58 36.93 -16.51 -6.44
CA PHE A 58 37.72 -17.61 -5.89
C PHE A 58 37.12 -18.11 -4.59
N PHE A 59 36.74 -17.20 -3.66
CA PHE A 59 36.06 -17.58 -2.42
C PHE A 59 34.68 -18.19 -2.67
N PHE A 60 33.94 -17.69 -3.65
CA PHE A 60 32.65 -18.23 -4.04
C PHE A 60 32.76 -19.66 -4.54
N VAL A 61 33.71 -19.95 -5.45
CA VAL A 61 33.96 -21.32 -5.95
C VAL A 61 34.35 -22.25 -4.80
N SER A 62 35.22 -21.78 -3.86
CA SER A 62 35.56 -22.55 -2.68
C SER A 62 34.33 -22.84 -1.80
N SER A 63 33.42 -21.89 -1.64
CA SER A 63 32.17 -22.06 -0.88
C SER A 63 31.20 -23.04 -1.56
N LEU A 64 31.18 -23.09 -2.90
CA LEU A 64 30.36 -24.03 -3.66
C LEU A 64 30.73 -25.49 -3.40
N THR A 65 31.98 -25.79 -3.08
CA THR A 65 32.38 -27.17 -2.71
C THR A 65 31.68 -27.67 -1.45
N LYS A 66 31.29 -26.73 -0.56
CA LYS A 66 30.54 -27.01 0.67
C LYS A 66 29.02 -26.97 0.48
N PHE A 67 28.52 -26.78 -0.75
CA PHE A 67 27.08 -26.61 -1.04
C PHE A 67 26.24 -27.75 -0.49
N PHE A 68 26.60 -29.00 -0.81
CA PHE A 68 25.87 -30.18 -0.33
C PHE A 68 26.08 -30.49 1.17
N LYS A 69 27.08 -29.89 1.80
CA LYS A 69 27.33 -30.02 3.25
C LYS A 69 26.50 -29.07 4.11
N GLY A 70 25.66 -28.19 3.50
CA GLY A 70 24.79 -27.28 4.23
C GLY A 70 24.51 -25.96 3.51
N GLY A 71 25.27 -25.60 2.46
CA GLY A 71 25.07 -24.36 1.68
C GLY A 71 23.68 -24.25 1.03
N TYR A 72 23.07 -25.38 0.66
CA TYR A 72 21.74 -25.43 0.07
C TYR A 72 20.64 -24.82 0.96
N PHE A 73 20.80 -24.82 2.30
CA PHE A 73 19.84 -24.16 3.19
C PHE A 73 19.75 -22.65 2.95
N ALA A 74 20.89 -21.99 2.71
CA ALA A 74 20.90 -20.57 2.38
C ALA A 74 20.14 -20.29 1.08
N VAL A 75 20.33 -21.14 0.07
CA VAL A 75 19.63 -21.02 -1.22
C VAL A 75 18.13 -21.27 -1.08
N LEU A 76 17.71 -22.24 -0.27
CA LEU A 76 16.30 -22.50 0.00
C LEU A 76 15.61 -21.31 0.68
N ILE A 77 16.27 -20.72 1.70
CA ILE A 77 15.73 -19.53 2.38
C ILE A 77 15.67 -18.37 1.40
N ALA A 78 16.74 -18.13 0.64
CA ALA A 78 16.77 -17.07 -0.37
C ALA A 78 15.67 -17.25 -1.44
N ALA A 79 15.47 -18.48 -1.92
CA ALA A 79 14.42 -18.81 -2.89
C ALA A 79 13.02 -18.57 -2.30
N ALA A 80 12.77 -18.95 -1.06
CA ALA A 80 11.50 -18.69 -0.37
C ALA A 80 11.23 -17.19 -0.26
N LEU A 81 12.21 -16.39 0.18
CA LEU A 81 12.10 -14.94 0.25
C LEU A 81 11.90 -14.32 -1.13
N PHE A 82 12.63 -14.80 -2.14
CA PHE A 82 12.49 -14.32 -3.51
C PHE A 82 11.09 -14.59 -4.07
N ILE A 83 10.51 -15.76 -3.81
CA ILE A 83 9.12 -16.08 -4.20
C ILE A 83 8.13 -15.09 -3.53
N VAL A 84 8.32 -14.78 -2.25
CA VAL A 84 7.50 -13.80 -1.54
C VAL A 84 7.61 -12.43 -2.19
N MET A 85 8.84 -11.95 -2.44
CA MET A 85 9.09 -10.66 -3.09
C MET A 85 8.51 -10.60 -4.51
N LEU A 86 8.74 -11.64 -5.31
CA LEU A 86 8.24 -11.75 -6.67
C LEU A 86 6.70 -11.76 -6.71
N SER A 87 6.08 -12.52 -5.81
CA SER A 87 4.61 -12.56 -5.69
C SER A 87 4.03 -11.21 -5.31
N TRP A 88 4.70 -10.50 -4.40
CA TRP A 88 4.31 -9.14 -4.02
C TRP A 88 4.44 -8.17 -5.18
N TYR A 89 5.55 -8.20 -5.90
CA TYR A 89 5.80 -7.36 -7.07
C TYR A 89 4.78 -7.61 -8.18
N LEU A 90 4.62 -8.86 -8.61
CA LEU A 90 3.66 -9.24 -9.66
C LEU A 90 2.21 -8.94 -9.25
N GLY A 91 1.84 -9.25 -8.01
CA GLY A 91 0.52 -8.95 -7.50
C GLY A 91 0.23 -7.44 -7.45
N THR A 92 1.22 -6.63 -7.11
CA THR A 92 1.09 -5.16 -7.12
C THR A 92 0.99 -4.62 -8.54
N GLN A 93 1.75 -5.19 -9.48
CA GLN A 93 1.68 -4.81 -10.89
C GLN A 93 0.29 -5.09 -11.48
N VAL A 94 -0.30 -6.25 -11.18
CA VAL A 94 -1.68 -6.60 -11.58
C VAL A 94 -2.68 -5.61 -10.99
N GLU A 95 -2.58 -5.25 -9.72
CA GLU A 95 -3.47 -4.26 -9.09
C GLU A 95 -3.33 -2.86 -9.72
N ARG A 96 -2.11 -2.45 -10.09
CA ARG A 96 -1.87 -1.15 -10.75
C ARG A 96 -2.41 -1.10 -12.18
N MET A 97 -2.32 -2.19 -12.94
CA MET A 97 -2.85 -2.24 -14.32
C MET A 97 -4.36 -2.02 -14.39
N GLN A 98 -5.07 -2.18 -13.28
CA GLN A 98 -6.52 -2.08 -13.21
C GLN A 98 -7.04 -0.79 -12.58
N GLY A 99 -6.16 -0.07 -11.91
CA GLY A 99 -6.47 1.25 -11.40
C GLY A 99 -6.57 2.25 -12.54
N VAL A 100 -7.76 2.38 -13.16
CA VAL A 100 -8.05 3.54 -14.00
C VAL A 100 -8.33 4.70 -13.04
N PRO A 101 -7.40 5.66 -12.91
CA PRO A 101 -7.65 6.82 -12.07
C PRO A 101 -8.76 7.65 -12.70
N LEU A 102 -9.75 8.02 -11.90
CA LEU A 102 -10.88 8.83 -12.31
C LEU A 102 -10.63 10.28 -11.86
N LYS A 103 -10.91 11.25 -12.74
CA LYS A 103 -10.76 12.67 -12.39
C LYS A 103 -11.78 13.06 -11.32
N MET A 104 -11.32 13.47 -10.15
CA MET A 104 -12.17 13.80 -9.00
C MET A 104 -13.21 14.89 -9.32
N ARG A 105 -12.83 15.91 -10.08
CA ARG A 105 -13.71 17.04 -10.45
C ARG A 105 -14.98 16.59 -11.18
N GLN A 106 -14.96 15.47 -11.91
CA GLN A 106 -16.13 14.95 -12.61
C GLN A 106 -17.19 14.36 -11.67
N TYR A 107 -16.78 13.92 -10.48
CA TYR A 107 -17.65 13.27 -9.49
C TYR A 107 -18.15 14.22 -8.40
N LEU A 108 -17.63 15.45 -8.30
CA LEU A 108 -18.11 16.44 -7.34
C LEU A 108 -19.62 16.67 -7.43
N PRO A 109 -20.23 16.90 -8.63
CA PRO A 109 -21.67 17.11 -8.73
C PRO A 109 -22.49 15.90 -8.26
N ILE A 110 -21.99 14.66 -8.54
CA ILE A 110 -22.65 13.42 -8.15
C ILE A 110 -22.62 13.27 -6.62
N LEU A 111 -21.49 13.55 -5.99
CA LEU A 111 -21.35 13.52 -4.53
C LEU A 111 -22.22 14.60 -3.85
N GLN A 112 -22.37 15.77 -4.49
CA GLN A 112 -23.28 16.82 -4.02
C GLN A 112 -24.74 16.37 -4.10
N ALA A 113 -25.15 15.78 -5.22
CA ALA A 113 -26.49 15.22 -5.38
C ALA A 113 -26.78 14.15 -4.32
N LEU A 114 -25.83 13.23 -4.09
CA LEU A 114 -25.96 12.21 -3.05
C LEU A 114 -26.04 12.83 -1.63
N ARG A 115 -25.25 13.86 -1.34
CA ARG A 115 -25.31 14.60 -0.06
C ARG A 115 -26.69 15.18 0.20
N GLN A 116 -27.35 15.73 -0.84
CA GLN A 116 -28.64 16.40 -0.75
C GLN A 116 -29.85 15.44 -0.81
N ASP A 117 -29.63 14.21 -1.27
CA ASP A 117 -30.72 13.25 -1.44
C ASP A 117 -31.27 12.76 -0.10
N ALA A 118 -32.45 13.28 0.27
CA ALA A 118 -33.14 12.91 1.50
C ALA A 118 -33.69 11.47 1.49
N SER A 119 -33.82 10.84 0.33
CA SER A 119 -34.29 9.45 0.21
C SER A 119 -33.24 8.45 0.72
N VAL A 120 -31.96 8.84 0.69
CA VAL A 120 -30.85 8.03 1.20
C VAL A 120 -30.56 8.40 2.66
N PRO A 121 -30.61 7.44 3.60
CA PRO A 121 -30.31 7.72 4.99
C PRO A 121 -28.86 8.16 5.18
N GLN A 122 -28.63 9.22 5.96
CA GLN A 122 -27.28 9.68 6.28
C GLN A 122 -26.59 8.69 7.19
N ILE A 123 -25.43 8.22 6.76
CA ILE A 123 -24.63 7.20 7.49
C ILE A 123 -23.81 7.83 8.62
N CYS A 124 -23.22 8.99 8.34
CA CYS A 124 -22.35 9.74 9.26
C CYS A 124 -22.20 11.19 8.78
N GLU A 125 -21.63 12.05 9.61
CA GLU A 125 -21.25 13.39 9.20
C GLU A 125 -19.97 13.36 8.36
N ASN A 126 -18.95 12.58 8.79
CA ASN A 126 -17.66 12.49 8.10
C ASN A 126 -17.42 11.06 7.61
N LEU A 127 -17.49 10.88 6.31
CA LEU A 127 -17.17 9.64 5.64
C LEU A 127 -15.72 9.66 5.17
N VAL A 128 -14.91 8.75 5.68
CA VAL A 128 -13.45 8.78 5.52
C VAL A 128 -12.97 7.55 4.79
N TYR A 129 -12.28 7.77 3.67
CA TYR A 129 -11.59 6.72 2.92
C TYR A 129 -10.08 6.91 2.98
N ILE A 130 -9.36 5.82 3.22
CA ILE A 130 -7.90 5.81 3.12
C ILE A 130 -7.52 5.36 1.71
N THR A 131 -6.80 6.24 1.00
CA THR A 131 -6.35 6.00 -0.38
C THR A 131 -4.84 5.84 -0.46
N ASN A 132 -4.37 5.03 -1.42
CA ASN A 132 -2.96 4.93 -1.77
C ASN A 132 -2.56 5.94 -2.87
N ASN A 133 -3.52 6.62 -3.47
CA ASN A 133 -3.26 7.63 -4.47
C ASN A 133 -2.71 8.91 -3.78
N SER A 134 -1.60 9.43 -4.30
CA SER A 134 -0.96 10.65 -3.81
C SER A 134 -1.40 11.92 -4.55
N ASP A 135 -2.02 11.77 -5.72
CA ASP A 135 -2.44 12.89 -6.55
C ASP A 135 -3.90 13.25 -6.26
N PRO A 136 -4.19 14.44 -5.71
CA PRO A 136 -5.54 14.87 -5.41
C PRO A 136 -6.43 15.03 -6.67
N GLU A 137 -5.86 15.21 -7.85
CA GLU A 137 -6.65 15.34 -9.08
C GLU A 137 -7.38 14.03 -9.44
N TYR A 138 -6.85 12.91 -8.98
CA TYR A 138 -7.36 11.59 -9.33
C TYR A 138 -7.86 10.83 -8.10
N MET A 139 -8.89 10.02 -8.31
CA MET A 139 -9.49 9.18 -7.29
C MET A 139 -9.50 7.71 -7.72
N ASP A 140 -9.30 6.81 -6.76
CA ASP A 140 -9.40 5.38 -6.99
C ASP A 140 -10.86 5.01 -7.35
N ARG A 141 -11.03 4.33 -8.49
CA ARG A 141 -12.35 3.85 -8.95
C ARG A 141 -13.07 3.02 -7.90
N ASP A 142 -12.32 2.23 -7.15
CA ASP A 142 -12.87 1.34 -6.12
C ASP A 142 -13.55 2.10 -4.98
N ILE A 143 -13.05 3.29 -4.65
CA ILE A 143 -13.63 4.17 -3.64
C ILE A 143 -14.95 4.74 -4.15
N LEU A 144 -14.98 5.25 -5.37
CA LEU A 144 -16.21 5.77 -5.98
C LEU A 144 -17.27 4.68 -6.14
N TYR A 145 -16.86 3.48 -6.57
CA TYR A 145 -17.72 2.31 -6.63
C TYR A 145 -18.32 1.97 -5.25
N SER A 146 -17.51 2.04 -4.19
CA SER A 146 -17.97 1.82 -2.83
C SER A 146 -19.00 2.86 -2.38
N ILE A 147 -18.83 4.13 -2.77
CA ILE A 147 -19.73 5.22 -2.35
C ILE A 147 -21.04 5.20 -3.13
N LEU A 148 -21.00 4.92 -4.44
CA LEU A 148 -22.11 5.13 -5.36
C LEU A 148 -22.82 3.83 -5.72
N ASP A 149 -22.07 2.79 -6.13
CA ASP A 149 -22.66 1.60 -6.76
C ASP A 149 -22.95 0.47 -5.78
N LYS A 150 -22.05 0.23 -4.82
CA LYS A 150 -22.20 -0.86 -3.85
C LYS A 150 -23.31 -0.60 -2.83
N GLY A 151 -23.61 0.66 -2.62
CA GLY A 151 -24.68 1.14 -1.78
C GLY A 151 -24.45 2.63 -1.49
N PRO A 152 -25.36 3.51 -1.89
CA PRO A 152 -25.17 4.95 -1.77
C PRO A 152 -24.88 5.33 -0.32
N LYS A 153 -23.75 5.98 -0.11
CA LYS A 153 -23.26 6.37 1.23
C LYS A 153 -23.37 7.87 1.41
N ARG A 154 -24.51 8.32 1.89
CA ARG A 154 -24.75 9.73 2.17
C ARG A 154 -24.01 10.18 3.42
N ALA A 155 -23.23 11.26 3.29
CA ALA A 155 -22.51 11.91 4.39
C ALA A 155 -22.57 13.44 4.23
N SER A 156 -22.26 14.17 5.29
CA SER A 156 -22.15 15.64 5.22
C SER A 156 -20.86 16.08 4.56
N ALA A 157 -19.76 15.31 4.80
CA ALA A 157 -18.47 15.55 4.18
C ALA A 157 -17.76 14.23 3.84
N TYR A 158 -17.07 14.22 2.72
CA TYR A 158 -16.30 13.09 2.17
C TYR A 158 -14.82 13.41 2.27
N TRP A 159 -14.06 12.53 2.94
CA TRP A 159 -12.64 12.69 3.20
C TRP A 159 -11.84 11.58 2.55
N PHE A 160 -10.87 11.95 1.75
CA PHE A 160 -9.93 11.03 1.10
C PHE A 160 -8.55 11.27 1.67
N ILE A 161 -8.03 10.33 2.45
CA ILE A 161 -6.79 10.50 3.21
C ILE A 161 -5.68 9.70 2.57
N HIS A 162 -4.64 10.39 2.14
CA HIS A 162 -3.36 9.82 1.74
C HIS A 162 -2.35 9.99 2.86
N ILE A 163 -1.66 8.89 3.24
CA ILE A 163 -0.61 8.91 4.24
C ILE A 163 0.72 8.70 3.55
N GLN A 164 1.59 9.71 3.64
CA GLN A 164 2.94 9.69 3.10
C GLN A 164 3.94 9.58 4.25
N VAL A 165 4.68 8.48 4.31
CA VAL A 165 5.79 8.34 5.24
C VAL A 165 7.02 9.01 4.62
N THR A 166 7.64 9.92 5.38
CA THR A 166 8.83 10.68 4.96
C THR A 166 10.11 10.04 5.52
N ASP A 167 11.24 10.34 4.85
CA ASP A 167 12.57 9.87 5.28
C ASP A 167 13.07 10.58 6.56
N GLU A 168 12.45 11.68 6.94
CA GLU A 168 12.74 12.38 8.19
C GLU A 168 12.01 11.72 9.37
N PRO A 169 12.64 11.60 10.55
CA PRO A 169 12.09 10.83 11.66
C PRO A 169 10.84 11.42 12.30
N PHE A 170 10.70 12.76 12.32
CA PHE A 170 9.69 13.46 13.13
C PHE A 170 8.77 14.40 12.33
N THR A 171 8.76 14.32 11.02
CA THR A 171 7.82 15.11 10.19
C THR A 171 6.39 14.85 10.65
N SER A 172 5.61 15.91 10.84
CA SER A 172 4.19 15.82 11.19
C SER A 172 3.49 17.06 10.64
N ASP A 173 3.08 16.98 9.38
CA ASP A 173 2.37 18.03 8.70
C ASP A 173 1.27 17.49 7.78
N TYR A 174 0.38 18.36 7.32
CA TYR A 174 -0.69 17.98 6.41
C TYR A 174 -0.96 19.05 5.36
N SER A 175 -1.54 18.65 4.26
CA SER A 175 -2.12 19.54 3.25
C SER A 175 -3.54 19.10 2.93
N VAL A 176 -4.42 20.08 2.65
CA VAL A 176 -5.82 19.85 2.32
C VAL A 176 -6.15 20.49 0.98
N GLU A 177 -6.76 19.72 0.10
CA GLU A 177 -7.35 20.18 -1.15
C GLU A 177 -8.88 20.01 -1.07
N SER A 178 -9.62 21.13 -1.18
CA SER A 178 -11.09 21.16 -1.03
C SER A 178 -11.84 21.21 -2.36
N TYR A 179 -11.15 21.33 -3.48
CA TYR A 179 -11.73 21.50 -4.82
C TYR A 179 -12.72 22.66 -4.96
N GLY A 180 -12.64 23.63 -4.04
CA GLY A 180 -13.60 24.74 -3.96
C GLY A 180 -14.98 24.33 -3.41
N THR A 181 -15.07 23.22 -2.67
CA THR A 181 -16.31 22.72 -2.06
C THR A 181 -16.20 22.71 -0.53
N ASP A 182 -17.34 22.67 0.15
CA ASP A 182 -17.45 22.53 1.61
C ASP A 182 -17.72 21.09 2.07
N TYR A 183 -17.64 20.10 1.15
CA TYR A 183 -18.05 18.74 1.42
C TYR A 183 -17.10 17.66 0.90
N VAL A 184 -16.11 18.00 0.08
CA VAL A 184 -15.11 17.05 -0.42
C VAL A 184 -13.71 17.53 -0.10
N PHE A 185 -12.93 16.71 0.59
CA PHE A 185 -11.58 17.05 1.02
C PHE A 185 -10.61 15.91 0.71
N PHE A 186 -9.52 16.23 0.06
CA PHE A 186 -8.38 15.33 -0.08
C PHE A 186 -7.28 15.81 0.88
N VAL A 187 -6.89 14.93 1.79
CA VAL A 187 -5.93 15.27 2.84
C VAL A 187 -4.69 14.41 2.65
N THR A 188 -3.54 15.04 2.48
CA THR A 188 -2.25 14.37 2.53
C THR A 188 -1.63 14.61 3.90
N ILE A 189 -1.46 13.53 4.67
CA ILE A 189 -0.79 13.55 5.98
C ILE A 189 0.63 13.05 5.78
N ARG A 190 1.63 13.89 6.05
CA ARG A 190 3.05 13.53 5.97
C ARG A 190 3.58 13.24 7.36
N LEU A 191 4.03 12.00 7.55
CA LEU A 191 4.51 11.51 8.85
C LEU A 191 5.94 10.99 8.72
N GLY A 192 6.79 11.40 9.64
CA GLY A 192 8.11 10.82 9.80
C GLY A 192 8.04 9.36 10.25
N PHE A 193 9.06 8.57 9.90
CA PHE A 193 9.05 7.12 10.17
C PHE A 193 9.00 6.74 11.66
N LYS A 194 9.30 7.67 12.59
CA LYS A 194 9.15 7.48 14.05
C LYS A 194 7.80 7.98 14.59
N VAL A 195 7.01 8.70 13.78
CA VAL A 195 5.72 9.24 14.22
C VAL A 195 4.65 8.17 14.10
N PRO A 196 3.90 7.86 15.17
CA PRO A 196 2.87 6.84 15.12
C PRO A 196 1.71 7.30 14.22
N GLN A 197 1.21 6.39 13.40
CA GLN A 197 0.07 6.66 12.51
C GLN A 197 -1.24 6.61 13.33
N ARG A 198 -1.73 7.77 13.75
CA ARG A 198 -3.00 7.94 14.49
C ARG A 198 -3.97 8.79 13.68
N VAL A 199 -4.46 8.25 12.59
CA VAL A 199 -5.28 8.98 11.61
C VAL A 199 -6.50 9.64 12.22
N ASN A 200 -7.18 8.96 13.15
CA ASN A 200 -8.35 9.52 13.84
C ASN A 200 -8.03 10.82 14.61
N VAL A 201 -6.89 10.85 15.28
CA VAL A 201 -6.47 12.03 16.06
C VAL A 201 -6.12 13.19 15.14
N TYR A 202 -5.32 12.93 14.11
CA TYR A 202 -4.91 13.94 13.14
C TYR A 202 -6.10 14.52 12.38
N LEU A 203 -7.02 13.65 11.93
CA LEU A 203 -8.21 14.12 11.21
C LEU A 203 -9.13 14.99 12.08
N ARG A 204 -9.26 14.68 13.37
CA ARG A 204 -10.03 15.55 14.29
C ARG A 204 -9.41 16.93 14.42
N GLN A 205 -8.09 17.04 14.51
CA GLN A 205 -7.38 18.29 14.52
C GLN A 205 -7.59 19.06 13.21
N ILE A 206 -7.38 18.40 12.06
CA ILE A 206 -7.58 19.01 10.73
C ILE A 206 -9.01 19.57 10.58
N ILE A 207 -10.02 18.82 10.99
CA ILE A 207 -11.41 19.28 10.94
C ILE A 207 -11.63 20.47 11.86
N SER A 208 -11.07 20.46 13.06
CA SER A 208 -11.16 21.59 13.99
C SER A 208 -10.53 22.85 13.38
N ASP A 209 -9.37 22.72 12.74
CA ASP A 209 -8.67 23.80 12.05
C ASP A 209 -9.50 24.35 10.87
N LEU A 210 -10.12 23.46 10.07
CA LEU A 210 -10.96 23.87 8.94
C LEU A 210 -12.28 24.53 9.38
N VAL A 211 -12.86 24.11 10.49
CA VAL A 211 -14.03 24.78 11.07
C VAL A 211 -13.63 26.15 11.63
N ALA A 212 -12.49 26.27 12.29
CA ALA A 212 -11.99 27.53 12.83
C ALA A 212 -11.67 28.56 11.72
N THR A 213 -11.18 28.10 10.57
CA THR A 213 -10.91 28.95 9.38
C THR A 213 -12.15 29.23 8.52
N GLY A 214 -13.30 28.64 8.83
CA GLY A 214 -14.54 28.78 8.05
C GLY A 214 -14.57 28.00 6.74
N ALA A 215 -13.56 27.17 6.47
CA ALA A 215 -13.50 26.32 5.26
C ALA A 215 -14.45 25.12 5.34
N LEU A 216 -14.85 24.73 6.53
CA LEU A 216 -15.85 23.67 6.78
C LEU A 216 -16.95 24.24 7.70
N PRO A 217 -18.24 24.08 7.36
CA PRO A 217 -19.32 24.49 8.25
C PRO A 217 -19.31 23.66 9.55
N GLN A 218 -19.75 24.28 10.64
CA GLN A 218 -19.84 23.60 11.93
C GLN A 218 -20.71 22.35 11.82
N GLN A 219 -20.19 21.23 12.28
CA GLN A 219 -20.89 19.94 12.19
C GLN A 219 -21.69 19.69 13.45
N VAL A 220 -23.00 19.61 13.28
CA VAL A 220 -23.93 19.26 14.39
C VAL A 220 -24.16 17.76 14.38
N ARG A 221 -23.86 17.09 15.51
CA ARG A 221 -24.17 15.66 15.63
C ARG A 221 -25.68 15.44 15.78
N LYS A 222 -26.14 14.36 15.15
CA LYS A 222 -27.56 13.96 15.10
C LYS A 222 -28.19 13.77 16.49
N TYR A 223 -27.41 13.35 17.49
CA TYR A 223 -27.93 13.03 18.82
C TYR A 223 -27.73 14.16 19.81
N SER A 224 -28.79 14.50 20.56
CA SER A 224 -28.81 15.62 21.53
C SER A 224 -27.80 15.49 22.68
N ILE A 225 -27.35 14.28 23.02
CA ILE A 225 -26.34 14.03 24.05
C ILE A 225 -24.96 14.59 23.68
N TYR A 226 -24.73 14.93 22.40
CA TYR A 226 -23.45 15.45 21.90
C TYR A 226 -23.49 16.94 21.58
N LYS A 227 -24.35 17.72 22.23
CA LYS A 227 -24.56 19.16 21.94
C LYS A 227 -23.29 20.02 21.91
N ASN A 228 -22.25 19.64 22.66
CA ASN A 228 -20.99 20.40 22.76
C ASN A 228 -19.88 19.84 21.84
N ALA A 229 -20.19 18.89 20.96
CA ALA A 229 -19.18 18.36 20.05
C ALA A 229 -18.98 19.27 18.85
N THR A 230 -17.78 19.79 18.68
CA THR A 230 -17.38 20.65 17.54
C THR A 230 -17.15 19.88 16.25
N THR A 231 -16.94 18.57 16.34
CA THR A 231 -16.72 17.68 15.19
C THR A 231 -17.82 16.63 15.11
N GLY A 232 -18.28 16.33 13.89
CA GLY A 232 -19.28 15.30 13.61
C GLY A 232 -18.80 13.87 13.92
N SER A 233 -19.64 12.88 13.69
CA SER A 233 -19.27 11.47 13.77
C SER A 233 -18.41 11.06 12.58
N PHE A 234 -17.52 10.09 12.81
CA PHE A 234 -16.63 9.56 11.78
C PHE A 234 -16.97 8.12 11.47
N ARG A 235 -16.95 7.78 10.20
CA ARG A 235 -16.95 6.40 9.74
C ARG A 235 -15.82 6.20 8.75
N PHE A 236 -14.89 5.34 9.10
CA PHE A 236 -13.72 5.03 8.27
C PHE A 236 -14.01 3.82 7.39
N TYR A 237 -13.58 3.90 6.14
CA TYR A 237 -13.64 2.80 5.18
C TYR A 237 -12.26 2.47 4.67
N HIS A 238 -11.93 1.20 4.72
CA HIS A 238 -10.73 0.67 4.07
C HIS A 238 -11.13 -0.36 3.01
N ILE A 239 -10.79 -0.06 1.76
CA ILE A 239 -11.12 -0.92 0.63
C ILE A 239 -10.10 -2.05 0.53
N ARG A 240 -10.58 -3.28 0.55
CA ARG A 240 -9.80 -4.48 0.22
C ARG A 240 -10.22 -5.02 -1.13
N LYS A 241 -9.27 -5.09 -2.05
CA LYS A 241 -9.48 -5.69 -3.36
C LYS A 241 -9.49 -7.22 -3.22
N THR A 242 -10.46 -7.84 -3.88
CA THR A 242 -10.54 -9.31 -4.00
C THR A 242 -10.46 -9.69 -5.47
N LEU A 243 -9.76 -10.79 -5.77
CA LEU A 243 -9.66 -11.29 -7.13
C LEU A 243 -10.99 -11.90 -7.56
N ALA A 244 -11.60 -11.36 -8.62
CA ALA A 244 -12.79 -11.99 -9.21
C ALA A 244 -12.40 -13.34 -9.86
N PRO A 245 -13.22 -14.39 -9.74
CA PRO A 245 -12.92 -15.71 -10.33
C PRO A 245 -12.73 -15.65 -11.84
N GLU A 246 -13.47 -14.77 -12.50
CA GLU A 246 -13.53 -14.59 -13.97
C GLU A 246 -12.40 -13.71 -14.53
N SER A 247 -11.41 -13.36 -13.71
CA SER A 247 -10.31 -12.49 -14.14
C SER A 247 -9.48 -13.17 -15.23
N ASP A 248 -9.37 -12.52 -16.40
CA ASP A 248 -8.57 -12.98 -17.54
C ASP A 248 -7.10 -12.60 -17.38
N ILE A 249 -6.45 -13.22 -16.41
CA ILE A 249 -5.03 -13.08 -16.13
C ILE A 249 -4.37 -14.45 -16.15
N SER A 250 -3.05 -14.48 -16.44
CA SER A 250 -2.28 -15.71 -16.50
C SER A 250 -2.33 -16.49 -15.17
N HIS A 251 -2.16 -17.81 -15.23
CA HIS A 251 -2.13 -18.66 -14.04
C HIS A 251 -1.07 -18.22 -13.02
N LEU A 252 0.10 -17.80 -13.50
CA LEU A 252 1.17 -17.27 -12.64
C LEU A 252 0.77 -15.97 -11.93
N GLN A 253 0.09 -15.07 -12.63
CA GLN A 253 -0.42 -13.83 -12.03
C GLN A 253 -1.52 -14.12 -10.99
N LYS A 254 -2.43 -15.06 -11.27
CA LYS A 254 -3.44 -15.53 -10.29
C LYS A 254 -2.79 -16.08 -9.03
N LEU A 255 -1.75 -16.90 -9.20
CA LEU A 255 -1.01 -17.47 -8.08
C LEU A 255 -0.30 -16.38 -7.27
N ALA A 256 0.36 -15.44 -7.95
CA ALA A 256 1.07 -14.32 -7.30
C ALA A 256 0.11 -13.43 -6.49
N VAL A 257 -1.05 -13.08 -7.05
CA VAL A 257 -2.08 -12.28 -6.35
C VAL A 257 -2.64 -13.03 -5.14
N ARG A 258 -2.94 -14.34 -5.28
CA ARG A 258 -3.41 -15.16 -4.16
C ARG A 258 -2.38 -15.25 -3.03
N LEU A 259 -1.10 -15.44 -3.38
CA LEU A 259 -0.02 -15.52 -2.41
C LEU A 259 0.18 -14.16 -1.72
N LYS A 260 0.19 -13.06 -2.48
CA LYS A 260 0.21 -11.69 -1.94
C LYS A 260 -0.91 -11.47 -0.92
N TYR A 261 -2.14 -11.87 -1.22
CA TYR A 261 -3.27 -11.68 -0.31
C TYR A 261 -3.18 -12.54 0.95
N ARG A 262 -2.61 -13.76 0.85
CA ARG A 262 -2.31 -14.58 2.04
C ARG A 262 -1.27 -13.93 2.93
N ILE A 263 -0.15 -13.46 2.34
CA ILE A 263 0.92 -12.76 3.07
C ILE A 263 0.37 -11.50 3.74
N ARG A 264 -0.42 -10.69 3.02
CA ARG A 264 -1.06 -9.48 3.55
C ARG A 264 -1.99 -9.78 4.73
N LYS A 265 -2.69 -10.92 4.70
CA LYS A 265 -3.54 -11.34 5.83
C LYS A 265 -2.72 -11.66 7.09
N MET A 266 -1.50 -12.17 6.92
CA MET A 266 -0.57 -12.47 8.02
C MET A 266 0.13 -11.22 8.56
N ALA A 267 0.27 -10.16 7.76
CA ALA A 267 0.99 -8.93 8.12
C ALA A 267 0.21 -7.99 9.07
N GLY A 268 -0.99 -8.35 9.48
CA GLY A 268 -1.82 -7.57 10.41
C GLY A 268 -3.03 -6.93 9.74
N SER A 269 -3.81 -6.22 10.54
CA SER A 269 -5.06 -5.59 10.11
C SER A 269 -4.88 -4.07 9.92
N PRO A 270 -5.65 -3.44 9.02
CA PRO A 270 -5.56 -2.00 8.73
C PRO A 270 -5.85 -1.09 9.91
N ASP A 271 -6.72 -1.53 10.82
CA ASP A 271 -7.02 -0.82 12.06
C ASP A 271 -5.76 -0.53 12.87
N LYS A 272 -4.86 -1.52 13.01
CA LYS A 272 -3.57 -1.37 13.70
C LYS A 272 -2.62 -0.45 12.94
N TRP A 273 -2.56 -0.58 11.61
CA TRP A 273 -1.62 0.22 10.81
C TRP A 273 -1.93 1.72 10.85
N TYR A 274 -3.22 2.07 10.91
CA TYR A 274 -3.66 3.46 10.87
C TYR A 274 -4.07 4.02 12.25
N GLY A 275 -3.89 3.24 13.33
CA GLY A 275 -4.30 3.61 14.68
C GLY A 275 -5.81 3.83 14.80
N LEU A 276 -6.59 3.01 14.12
CA LEU A 276 -8.06 3.08 14.06
C LEU A 276 -8.73 1.99 14.91
N GLU A 277 -8.00 1.32 15.80
CA GLU A 277 -8.49 0.21 16.63
C GLU A 277 -9.75 0.58 17.45
N ASN A 278 -9.79 1.82 17.94
CA ASN A 278 -10.91 2.36 18.71
C ASN A 278 -11.85 3.24 17.87
N SER A 279 -11.81 3.11 16.55
CA SER A 279 -12.60 3.91 15.60
C SER A 279 -13.61 3.03 14.88
N ASN A 280 -14.68 3.65 14.37
CA ASN A 280 -15.67 2.94 13.56
C ASN A 280 -15.09 2.67 12.16
N LEU A 281 -14.28 1.62 12.04
CA LEU A 281 -13.66 1.19 10.79
C LEU A 281 -14.44 0.05 10.15
N VAL A 282 -14.85 0.24 8.90
CA VAL A 282 -15.48 -0.76 8.05
C VAL A 282 -14.47 -1.23 6.99
N ILE A 283 -14.17 -2.52 6.96
CA ILE A 283 -13.38 -3.12 5.89
C ILE A 283 -14.33 -3.58 4.80
N GLU A 284 -14.26 -2.94 3.64
CA GLU A 284 -15.14 -3.24 2.52
C GLU A 284 -14.38 -3.97 1.41
N TYR A 285 -14.95 -5.08 0.94
CA TYR A 285 -14.36 -5.87 -0.14
C TYR A 285 -14.95 -5.41 -1.48
N VAL A 286 -14.06 -5.04 -2.39
CA VAL A 286 -14.42 -4.65 -3.76
C VAL A 286 -13.74 -5.62 -4.72
N PRO A 287 -14.47 -6.19 -5.69
CA PRO A 287 -13.90 -7.09 -6.67
C PRO A 287 -12.92 -6.31 -7.55
N LEU A 288 -11.79 -6.96 -7.86
CA LEU A 288 -10.83 -6.46 -8.79
C LEU A 288 -11.41 -6.70 -10.20
N PHE A 289 -11.92 -5.63 -10.83
CA PHE A 289 -12.50 -5.70 -12.18
C PHE A 289 -11.38 -5.78 -13.22
N ILE A 290 -11.03 -6.98 -13.61
CA ILE A 290 -10.16 -7.22 -14.76
C ILE A 290 -11.08 -7.34 -15.97
N ARG A 291 -10.87 -6.49 -16.97
CA ARG A 291 -11.65 -6.54 -18.20
C ARG A 291 -11.39 -7.91 -18.84
N SER A 292 -12.43 -8.76 -18.86
CA SER A 292 -12.39 -10.01 -19.62
C SER A 292 -12.35 -9.66 -21.10
N LYS A 293 -11.39 -10.22 -21.84
CA LYS A 293 -11.32 -10.10 -23.30
C LYS A 293 -12.44 -10.91 -23.99
N HIS A 294 -12.96 -11.91 -23.29
CA HIS A 294 -14.01 -12.80 -23.76
C HIS A 294 -15.23 -12.72 -22.84
N PHE A 295 -16.01 -11.66 -22.98
CA PHE A 295 -17.34 -11.61 -22.38
C PHE A 295 -18.33 -12.19 -23.39
N ASN A 296 -18.79 -13.41 -23.13
CA ASN A 296 -19.96 -13.93 -23.85
C ASN A 296 -21.22 -13.25 -23.29
N PRO A 297 -21.93 -12.46 -24.10
CA PRO A 297 -23.15 -11.81 -23.60
C PRO A 297 -24.17 -12.87 -23.21
N PHE A 298 -24.80 -12.66 -22.06
CA PHE A 298 -25.90 -13.51 -21.62
C PHE A 298 -27.10 -13.25 -22.52
N VAL A 299 -27.50 -14.25 -23.30
CA VAL A 299 -28.58 -14.12 -24.26
C VAL A 299 -29.88 -14.69 -23.65
N LYS A 300 -30.95 -13.90 -23.66
CA LYS A 300 -32.28 -14.36 -23.25
C LYS A 300 -32.76 -15.42 -24.25
N THR A 301 -32.85 -16.66 -23.83
CA THR A 301 -33.61 -17.69 -24.57
C THR A 301 -35.13 -17.38 -24.51
N LYS A 302 -35.76 -17.40 -25.68
CA LYS A 302 -37.22 -17.20 -25.79
C LYS A 302 -37.97 -18.34 -25.15
#